data_be7dfeec7b853f08fbb9c5eea69887c8
#
_entry.id   be7dfeec7b853f08fbb9c5eea69887c8
#
_cell.length_a   1.000
_cell.length_b   1.000
_cell.length_c   1.000
_cell.angle_alpha   90.00
_cell.angle_beta   90.00
_cell.angle_gamma   90.00
#
_symmetry.space_group_name_H-M   'P 1'
#
loop_
_entity.id
_entity.type
_entity.pdbx_description
1 polymer ?
#
loop_
_entity_poly.entity_id
_entity_poly.type
_entity_poly.pdbx_seq_one_letter_code
_entity_poly.pdbx_strand_id
1 'polypeptide(L)'
;ENHPVLLDRFLGGAVEYDVDVLCDGESVYVAGIMEHIEEAGVHSGDSACVIPPVVLSEANRVEMIDVATRSALRLGVIGLMNVQFAVKDEAVYVIEINPRASRTVPYVSKARGIPLARMATFLCLGKKLGDLGPLPPLASTGIYYIKAPVFPWGRFDMNDVLLGPEMHSTGEVMGIGRSFGEAYA
;
A
#
# COMPACT_ATOMS: atom_id res chain seq x y z
N GLU A 1 27.86 20.42 -15.66
CA GLU A 1 26.40 20.57 -15.43
C GLU A 1 26.13 20.14 -14.00
N ASN A 2 25.65 21.08 -13.17
CA ASN A 2 25.33 20.78 -11.77
C ASN A 2 23.93 20.11 -11.72
N HIS A 3 23.91 18.80 -11.69
CA HIS A 3 22.70 18.07 -11.37
C HIS A 3 22.60 17.89 -9.85
N PRO A 4 21.52 18.32 -9.17
CA PRO A 4 21.35 18.08 -7.76
C PRO A 4 21.21 16.57 -7.51
N VAL A 5 21.88 16.08 -6.47
CA VAL A 5 21.82 14.68 -6.03
C VAL A 5 21.12 14.64 -4.69
N LEU A 6 20.09 13.83 -4.57
CA LEU A 6 19.43 13.53 -3.29
C LEU A 6 20.18 12.39 -2.61
N LEU A 7 20.54 12.58 -1.34
CA LEU A 7 21.18 11.57 -0.51
C LEU A 7 20.28 11.30 0.69
N ASP A 8 19.75 10.09 0.77
CA ASP A 8 18.92 9.64 1.87
C ASP A 8 19.62 8.57 2.72
N ARG A 9 19.16 8.41 3.95
CA ARG A 9 19.62 7.34 4.82
C ARG A 9 18.96 6.04 4.40
N PHE A 10 19.75 5.03 4.05
CA PHE A 10 19.25 3.69 3.78
C PHE A 10 18.82 2.97 5.07
N LEU A 11 17.60 2.45 5.10
CA LEU A 11 17.01 1.74 6.23
C LEU A 11 17.09 0.23 6.02
N GLY A 12 18.30 -0.34 5.91
CA GLY A 12 18.47 -1.79 5.71
C GLY A 12 17.75 -2.63 6.77
N GLY A 13 17.04 -3.67 6.33
CA GLY A 13 16.25 -4.55 7.20
C GLY A 13 14.97 -3.92 7.74
N ALA A 14 14.50 -2.79 7.18
CA ALA A 14 13.18 -2.24 7.48
C ALA A 14 12.10 -3.05 6.77
N VAL A 15 10.92 -3.14 7.39
CA VAL A 15 9.71 -3.67 6.76
C VAL A 15 8.92 -2.51 6.15
N GLU A 16 8.51 -2.66 4.89
CA GLU A 16 7.76 -1.64 4.18
C GLU A 16 6.25 -1.90 4.25
N TYR A 17 5.48 -0.82 4.32
CA TYR A 17 4.03 -0.85 4.38
C TYR A 17 3.44 0.19 3.44
N ASP A 18 2.37 -0.18 2.75
CA ASP A 18 1.54 0.75 2.00
C ASP A 18 0.20 0.95 2.70
N VAL A 19 -0.22 2.20 2.84
CA VAL A 19 -1.53 2.58 3.37
C VAL A 19 -2.32 3.29 2.28
N ASP A 20 -3.41 2.67 1.82
CA ASP A 20 -4.32 3.28 0.86
C ASP A 20 -5.52 3.90 1.58
N VAL A 21 -5.84 5.15 1.24
CA VAL A 21 -6.96 5.89 1.84
C VAL A 21 -7.86 6.51 0.78
N LEU A 22 -9.15 6.66 1.13
CA LEU A 22 -10.11 7.55 0.46
C LEU A 22 -10.30 8.80 1.30
N CYS A 23 -10.32 9.96 0.66
CA CYS A 23 -10.57 11.24 1.32
C CYS A 23 -11.54 12.08 0.49
N ASP A 24 -12.46 12.79 1.16
CA ASP A 24 -13.43 13.70 0.55
C ASP A 24 -13.13 15.19 0.87
N GLY A 25 -11.90 15.46 1.39
CA GLY A 25 -11.45 16.77 1.84
C GLY A 25 -11.81 17.09 3.30
N GLU A 26 -12.73 16.36 3.92
CA GLU A 26 -13.21 16.56 5.31
C GLU A 26 -13.06 15.29 6.16
N SER A 27 -13.25 14.15 5.56
CA SER A 27 -13.18 12.83 6.19
C SER A 27 -12.24 11.92 5.45
N VAL A 28 -11.65 10.97 6.17
CA VAL A 28 -10.71 9.97 5.62
C VAL A 28 -11.16 8.57 6.01
N TYR A 29 -11.16 7.68 5.04
CA TYR A 29 -11.35 6.26 5.24
C TYR A 29 -10.09 5.50 4.87
N VAL A 30 -9.48 4.78 5.83
CA VAL A 30 -8.33 3.91 5.58
C VAL A 30 -8.85 2.61 4.97
N ALA A 31 -8.55 2.42 3.69
CA ALA A 31 -9.05 1.29 2.92
C ALA A 31 -8.26 0.00 3.19
N GLY A 32 -6.96 0.10 3.42
CA GLY A 32 -6.12 -1.04 3.72
C GLY A 32 -4.73 -0.62 4.16
N ILE A 33 -4.10 -1.49 4.94
CA ILE A 33 -2.67 -1.50 5.22
C ILE A 33 -2.16 -2.83 4.71
N MET A 34 -1.16 -2.80 3.85
CA MET A 34 -0.49 -4.00 3.40
C MET A 34 0.98 -3.98 3.79
N GLU A 35 1.48 -5.13 4.15
CA GLU A 35 2.87 -5.37 4.51
C GLU A 35 3.60 -5.98 3.32
N HIS A 36 4.78 -5.48 3.00
CA HIS A 36 5.66 -6.07 2.00
C HIS A 36 6.41 -7.26 2.58
N ILE A 37 6.55 -8.31 1.79
CA ILE A 37 7.29 -9.53 2.17
C ILE A 37 8.78 -9.36 1.84
N GLU A 38 9.10 -8.67 0.74
CA GLU A 38 10.46 -8.30 0.40
C GLU A 38 10.96 -7.16 1.29
N GLU A 39 12.27 -7.05 1.40
CA GLU A 39 12.91 -5.94 2.13
C GLU A 39 12.57 -4.58 1.53
N ALA A 40 12.59 -3.54 2.37
CA ALA A 40 12.36 -2.17 1.94
C ALA A 40 13.32 -1.74 0.83
N GLY A 41 12.80 -0.99 -0.15
CA GLY A 41 13.53 -0.54 -1.33
C GLY A 41 13.19 -1.30 -2.62
N VAL A 42 12.38 -2.35 -2.54
CA VAL A 42 11.79 -3.00 -3.71
C VAL A 42 10.49 -2.29 -4.07
N HIS A 43 10.30 -1.96 -5.35
CA HIS A 43 9.08 -1.29 -5.81
C HIS A 43 7.82 -2.07 -5.42
N SER A 44 6.79 -1.39 -4.90
CA SER A 44 5.55 -2.01 -4.41
C SER A 44 4.82 -2.88 -5.45
N GLY A 45 5.02 -2.62 -6.76
CA GLY A 45 4.54 -3.48 -7.84
C GLY A 45 5.25 -4.83 -7.92
N ASP A 46 6.51 -4.88 -7.52
CA ASP A 46 7.40 -6.05 -7.60
C ASP A 46 7.49 -6.83 -6.30
N SER A 47 7.04 -6.24 -5.19
CA SER A 47 6.96 -6.91 -3.90
C SER A 47 5.73 -7.80 -3.81
N ALA A 48 5.87 -8.99 -3.22
CA ALA A 48 4.75 -9.70 -2.67
C ALA A 48 4.25 -8.94 -1.43
N CYS A 49 2.93 -8.86 -1.25
CA CYS A 49 2.34 -8.11 -0.15
C CYS A 49 1.23 -8.90 0.50
N VAL A 50 1.00 -8.67 1.79
CA VAL A 50 -0.03 -9.34 2.57
C VAL A 50 -1.00 -8.37 3.24
N ILE A 51 -2.28 -8.68 3.23
CA ILE A 51 -3.34 -8.06 4.00
C ILE A 51 -4.08 -9.16 4.78
N PRO A 52 -4.27 -9.03 6.10
CA PRO A 52 -3.74 -7.99 6.99
C PRO A 52 -2.23 -8.13 7.19
N PRO A 53 -1.53 -7.07 7.67
CA PRO A 53 -0.15 -7.14 8.09
C PRO A 53 0.10 -8.25 9.12
N VAL A 54 1.26 -8.90 9.06
CA VAL A 54 1.63 -10.05 9.90
C VAL A 54 2.47 -9.63 11.10
N VAL A 55 3.43 -8.72 10.88
CA VAL A 55 4.39 -8.32 11.94
C VAL A 55 4.19 -6.90 12.45
N LEU A 56 3.20 -6.16 11.93
CA LEU A 56 2.93 -4.78 12.32
C LEU A 56 2.39 -4.70 13.75
N SER A 57 3.10 -3.97 14.62
CA SER A 57 2.63 -3.70 15.98
C SER A 57 1.39 -2.78 15.96
N GLU A 58 0.54 -2.90 16.98
CA GLU A 58 -0.66 -2.05 17.08
C GLU A 58 -0.28 -0.57 17.24
N ALA A 59 0.81 -0.26 17.93
CA ALA A 59 1.30 1.10 18.10
C ALA A 59 1.66 1.72 16.73
N ASN A 60 2.44 0.99 15.93
CA ASN A 60 2.83 1.45 14.58
C ASN A 60 1.63 1.53 13.65
N ARG A 61 0.67 0.59 13.77
CA ARG A 61 -0.58 0.64 13.01
C ARG A 61 -1.37 1.92 13.28
N VAL A 62 -1.52 2.29 14.54
CA VAL A 62 -2.21 3.52 14.95
C VAL A 62 -1.47 4.76 14.43
N GLU A 63 -0.14 4.79 14.56
CA GLU A 63 0.68 5.90 14.08
C GLU A 63 0.56 6.07 12.56
N MET A 64 0.65 4.99 11.77
CA MET A 64 0.50 5.05 10.32
C MET A 64 -0.88 5.57 9.89
N ILE A 65 -1.95 5.12 10.56
CA ILE A 65 -3.33 5.58 10.32
C ILE A 65 -3.44 7.08 10.60
N ASP A 66 -2.89 7.54 11.72
CA ASP A 66 -2.91 8.95 12.10
C ASP A 66 -2.14 9.81 11.09
N VAL A 67 -0.92 9.39 10.72
CA VAL A 67 -0.10 10.11 9.75
C VAL A 67 -0.80 10.16 8.39
N ALA A 68 -1.32 9.04 7.89
CA ALA A 68 -2.02 9.00 6.60
C ALA A 68 -3.27 9.89 6.62
N THR A 69 -4.05 9.86 7.70
CA THR A 69 -5.26 10.68 7.88
C THR A 69 -4.93 12.16 7.88
N ARG A 70 -3.98 12.58 8.72
CA ARG A 70 -3.55 13.99 8.80
C ARG A 70 -2.97 14.48 7.47
N SER A 71 -2.20 13.65 6.79
CA SER A 71 -1.61 13.98 5.49
C SER A 71 -2.67 14.19 4.43
N ALA A 72 -3.68 13.31 4.34
CA ALA A 72 -4.78 13.43 3.39
C ALA A 72 -5.56 14.74 3.58
N LEU A 73 -5.91 15.06 4.83
CA LEU A 73 -6.64 16.29 5.16
C LEU A 73 -5.80 17.54 4.90
N ARG A 74 -4.51 17.51 5.29
CA ARG A 74 -3.63 18.68 5.12
C ARG A 74 -3.32 18.99 3.67
N LEU A 75 -3.24 17.97 2.83
CA LEU A 75 -3.04 18.11 1.38
C LEU A 75 -4.35 18.40 0.63
N GLY A 76 -5.50 18.40 1.31
CA GLY A 76 -6.79 18.60 0.69
C GLY A 76 -7.14 17.54 -0.35
N VAL A 77 -6.77 16.29 -0.09
CA VAL A 77 -6.98 15.19 -1.04
C VAL A 77 -8.47 14.94 -1.26
N ILE A 78 -8.87 14.80 -2.52
CA ILE A 78 -10.19 14.33 -2.92
C ILE A 78 -10.00 13.10 -3.80
N GLY A 79 -10.46 11.94 -3.33
CA GLY A 79 -10.27 10.65 -3.99
C GLY A 79 -9.29 9.76 -3.24
N LEU A 80 -8.35 9.15 -3.96
CA LEU A 80 -7.35 8.22 -3.42
C LEU A 80 -6.03 8.90 -3.08
N MET A 81 -5.42 8.41 -2.00
CA MET A 81 -4.02 8.70 -1.67
C MET A 81 -3.38 7.41 -1.14
N ASN A 82 -2.12 7.23 -1.45
CA ASN A 82 -1.28 6.17 -0.92
C ASN A 82 -0.14 6.80 -0.11
N VAL A 83 0.18 6.20 1.02
CA VAL A 83 1.36 6.55 1.81
C VAL A 83 2.22 5.32 1.99
N GLN A 84 3.50 5.42 1.63
CA GLN A 84 4.49 4.37 1.86
C GLN A 84 5.25 4.66 3.13
N PHE A 85 5.34 3.65 3.98
CA PHE A 85 6.06 3.68 5.25
C PHE A 85 7.14 2.61 5.29
N ALA A 86 8.17 2.86 6.06
CA ALA A 86 9.10 1.83 6.51
C ALA A 86 9.10 1.80 8.04
N VAL A 87 9.14 0.60 8.61
CA VAL A 87 9.28 0.40 10.06
C VAL A 87 10.63 -0.25 10.33
N LYS A 88 11.41 0.37 11.21
CA LYS A 88 12.66 -0.19 11.70
C LYS A 88 12.81 0.12 13.17
N ASP A 89 13.15 -0.89 13.97
CA ASP A 89 13.37 -0.75 15.42
C ASP A 89 12.17 -0.04 16.10
N GLU A 90 10.94 -0.45 15.76
CA GLU A 90 9.65 0.11 16.21
C GLU A 90 9.41 1.59 15.82
N ALA A 91 10.31 2.21 15.06
CA ALA A 91 10.11 3.57 14.55
C ALA A 91 9.48 3.55 13.15
N VAL A 92 8.46 4.40 12.96
CA VAL A 92 7.75 4.59 11.69
C VAL A 92 8.41 5.73 10.90
N TYR A 93 8.75 5.45 9.66
CA TYR A 93 9.30 6.42 8.71
C TYR A 93 8.34 6.57 7.53
N VAL A 94 8.05 7.80 7.13
CA VAL A 94 7.33 8.09 5.89
C VAL A 94 8.35 8.09 4.75
N ILE A 95 8.14 7.22 3.77
CA ILE A 95 8.99 7.16 2.56
C ILE A 95 8.46 8.14 1.53
N GLU A 96 7.17 8.02 1.16
CA GLU A 96 6.54 8.96 0.25
C GLU A 96 5.03 9.04 0.45
N ILE A 97 4.45 10.16 0.01
CA ILE A 97 3.01 10.40 0.01
C ILE A 97 2.58 10.66 -1.42
N ASN A 98 1.68 9.82 -1.93
CA ASN A 98 1.18 9.85 -3.30
C ASN A 98 -0.30 10.25 -3.30
N PRO A 99 -0.67 11.54 -3.49
CA PRO A 99 -2.07 11.97 -3.55
C PRO A 99 -2.72 11.59 -4.90
N ARG A 100 -2.75 10.33 -5.19
CA ARG A 100 -3.27 9.68 -6.41
C ARG A 100 -3.59 8.23 -6.15
N ALA A 101 -4.27 7.57 -7.09
CA ALA A 101 -4.43 6.13 -7.07
C ALA A 101 -3.05 5.43 -7.17
N SER A 102 -2.87 4.41 -6.36
CA SER A 102 -1.69 3.54 -6.36
C SER A 102 -1.91 2.31 -7.26
N ARG A 103 -0.83 1.60 -7.58
CA ARG A 103 -0.91 0.31 -8.28
C ARG A 103 -1.51 -0.78 -7.42
N THR A 104 -1.52 -0.60 -6.09
CA THR A 104 -2.05 -1.53 -5.11
C THR A 104 -3.56 -1.45 -4.94
N VAL A 105 -4.20 -0.38 -5.44
CA VAL A 105 -5.66 -0.18 -5.35
C VAL A 105 -6.48 -1.37 -5.86
N PRO A 106 -6.17 -2.01 -7.00
CA PRO A 106 -6.93 -3.19 -7.45
C PRO A 106 -6.83 -4.37 -6.48
N TYR A 107 -5.67 -4.61 -5.91
CA TYR A 107 -5.44 -5.63 -4.90
C TYR A 107 -6.20 -5.32 -3.61
N VAL A 108 -6.03 -4.13 -3.04
CA VAL A 108 -6.74 -3.70 -1.82
C VAL A 108 -8.25 -3.74 -2.03
N SER A 109 -8.74 -3.29 -3.19
CA SER A 109 -10.17 -3.36 -3.55
C SER A 109 -10.72 -4.77 -3.48
N LYS A 110 -10.01 -5.75 -4.04
CA LYS A 110 -10.41 -7.17 -4.03
C LYS A 110 -10.31 -7.77 -2.63
N ALA A 111 -9.19 -7.56 -1.94
CA ALA A 111 -8.98 -8.08 -0.59
C ALA A 111 -10.00 -7.55 0.42
N ARG A 112 -10.41 -6.29 0.26
CA ARG A 112 -11.37 -5.62 1.15
C ARG A 112 -12.82 -5.71 0.68
N GLY A 113 -13.07 -6.18 -0.55
CA GLY A 113 -14.42 -6.21 -1.13
C GLY A 113 -15.02 -4.81 -1.39
N ILE A 114 -14.17 -3.79 -1.62
CA ILE A 114 -14.56 -2.38 -1.76
C ILE A 114 -14.15 -1.87 -3.14
N PRO A 115 -15.05 -1.29 -3.94
CA PRO A 115 -14.71 -0.77 -5.26
C PRO A 115 -14.03 0.61 -5.17
N LEU A 116 -12.79 0.67 -4.65
CA LEU A 116 -12.09 1.90 -4.30
C LEU A 116 -11.99 2.90 -5.45
N ALA A 117 -11.66 2.46 -6.65
CA ALA A 117 -11.55 3.35 -7.82
C ALA A 117 -12.89 4.01 -8.15
N ARG A 118 -14.01 3.24 -8.10
CA ARG A 118 -15.37 3.78 -8.31
C ARG A 118 -15.72 4.78 -7.21
N MET A 119 -15.41 4.48 -5.96
CA MET A 119 -15.68 5.38 -4.84
C MET A 119 -14.89 6.68 -4.97
N ALA A 120 -13.60 6.59 -5.28
CA ALA A 120 -12.76 7.76 -5.54
C ALA A 120 -13.33 8.65 -6.66
N THR A 121 -13.85 8.04 -7.73
CA THR A 121 -14.54 8.77 -8.81
C THR A 121 -15.74 9.55 -8.29
N PHE A 122 -16.56 8.94 -7.42
CA PHE A 122 -17.71 9.65 -6.83
C PHE A 122 -17.27 10.80 -5.93
N LEU A 123 -16.19 10.65 -5.16
CA LEU A 123 -15.63 11.73 -4.34
C LEU A 123 -15.14 12.87 -5.23
N CYS A 124 -14.42 12.57 -6.31
CA CYS A 124 -13.99 13.59 -7.30
C CYS A 124 -15.16 14.30 -7.98
N LEU A 125 -16.32 13.67 -8.06
CA LEU A 125 -17.57 14.27 -8.58
C LEU A 125 -18.37 15.01 -7.49
N GLY A 126 -17.80 15.22 -6.30
CA GLY A 126 -18.38 16.03 -5.22
C GLY A 126 -19.23 15.27 -4.20
N LYS A 127 -19.32 13.93 -4.27
CA LYS A 127 -19.93 13.16 -3.19
C LYS A 127 -19.04 13.15 -1.96
N LYS A 128 -19.64 12.95 -0.79
CA LYS A 128 -18.93 12.76 0.47
C LYS A 128 -18.83 11.25 0.81
N LEU A 129 -17.88 10.90 1.68
CA LEU A 129 -17.72 9.52 2.15
C LEU A 129 -19.01 8.97 2.76
N GLY A 130 -19.75 9.80 3.50
CA GLY A 130 -21.05 9.44 4.08
C GLY A 130 -22.12 9.08 3.05
N ASP A 131 -22.02 9.56 1.81
CA ASP A 131 -22.99 9.28 0.73
C ASP A 131 -22.72 7.92 0.05
N LEU A 132 -21.56 7.30 0.32
CA LEU A 132 -21.14 6.07 -0.35
C LEU A 132 -21.66 4.81 0.34
N GLY A 133 -22.41 4.96 1.42
CA GLY A 133 -22.90 3.85 2.23
C GLY A 133 -21.89 3.35 3.28
N PRO A 134 -22.23 2.29 4.03
CA PRO A 134 -21.37 1.78 5.09
C PRO A 134 -20.07 1.19 4.52
N LEU A 135 -18.94 1.61 5.08
CA LEU A 135 -17.62 1.09 4.76
C LEU A 135 -17.18 0.08 5.83
N PRO A 136 -16.63 -1.09 5.42
CA PRO A 136 -16.19 -2.07 6.39
C PRO A 136 -15.01 -1.54 7.23
N PRO A 137 -14.95 -1.83 8.53
CA PRO A 137 -13.85 -1.41 9.39
C PRO A 137 -12.54 -2.05 8.93
N LEU A 138 -11.41 -1.46 9.31
CA LEU A 138 -10.06 -1.99 9.03
C LEU A 138 -9.71 -3.19 9.94
N ALA A 139 -10.67 -3.96 10.36
CA ALA A 139 -10.44 -5.14 11.19
C ALA A 139 -10.05 -6.36 10.34
N SER A 140 -9.23 -7.23 10.92
CA SER A 140 -8.93 -8.53 10.32
C SER A 140 -10.17 -9.41 10.29
N THR A 141 -10.41 -10.05 9.16
CA THR A 141 -11.48 -11.03 8.96
C THR A 141 -11.04 -12.47 9.29
N GLY A 142 -9.78 -12.67 9.72
CA GLY A 142 -9.18 -13.98 9.86
C GLY A 142 -8.83 -14.63 8.50
N ILE A 143 -8.89 -13.86 7.43
CA ILE A 143 -8.49 -14.27 6.08
C ILE A 143 -7.28 -13.43 5.68
N TYR A 144 -6.29 -14.11 5.11
CA TYR A 144 -5.10 -13.51 4.53
C TYR A 144 -5.26 -13.43 3.02
N TYR A 145 -4.86 -12.30 2.48
CA TYR A 145 -4.79 -12.07 1.05
C TYR A 145 -3.33 -11.78 0.72
N ILE A 146 -2.77 -12.47 -0.25
CA ILE A 146 -1.38 -12.25 -0.69
C ILE A 146 -1.40 -11.84 -2.15
N LYS A 147 -0.80 -10.70 -2.42
CA LYS A 147 -0.46 -10.27 -3.77
C LYS A 147 0.91 -10.85 -4.13
N ALA A 148 1.04 -11.55 -5.24
CA ALA A 148 2.32 -11.91 -5.81
C ALA A 148 2.50 -11.26 -7.20
N PRO A 149 3.68 -10.67 -7.49
CA PRO A 149 3.94 -10.05 -8.78
C PRO A 149 4.12 -11.11 -9.88
N VAL A 150 3.76 -10.74 -11.10
CA VAL A 150 4.03 -11.54 -12.31
C VAL A 150 5.12 -10.87 -13.12
N PHE A 151 6.24 -11.57 -13.34
CA PHE A 151 7.38 -11.07 -14.08
C PHE A 151 7.44 -11.64 -15.50
N PRO A 152 7.78 -10.84 -16.50
CA PRO A 152 7.99 -11.29 -17.88
C PRO A 152 9.39 -11.90 -18.04
N TRP A 153 9.67 -13.04 -17.42
CA TRP A 153 10.98 -13.68 -17.33
C TRP A 153 11.72 -13.79 -18.67
N GLY A 154 11.00 -13.97 -19.78
CA GLY A 154 11.59 -14.02 -21.12
C GLY A 154 12.18 -12.70 -21.64
N ARG A 155 12.02 -11.60 -20.90
CA ARG A 155 12.56 -10.26 -21.25
C ARG A 155 13.75 -9.85 -20.40
N PHE A 156 14.09 -10.66 -19.39
CA PHE A 156 15.23 -10.39 -18.53
C PHE A 156 16.48 -11.09 -19.07
N ASP A 157 17.61 -10.38 -19.07
CA ASP A 157 18.91 -11.04 -19.19
C ASP A 157 19.13 -11.89 -17.95
N MET A 158 19.26 -13.21 -18.15
CA MET A 158 19.20 -14.26 -17.13
C MET A 158 20.25 -14.15 -16.01
N ASN A 159 21.13 -13.18 -16.03
CA ASN A 159 22.30 -13.19 -15.16
C ASN A 159 22.14 -12.43 -13.83
N ASP A 160 21.24 -11.44 -13.72
CA ASP A 160 21.05 -10.70 -12.45
C ASP A 160 19.72 -9.94 -12.45
N VAL A 161 18.63 -10.58 -12.05
CA VAL A 161 17.40 -9.87 -11.74
C VAL A 161 17.42 -9.47 -10.27
N LEU A 162 18.06 -8.36 -9.97
CA LEU A 162 17.93 -7.73 -8.66
C LEU A 162 16.69 -6.83 -8.66
N LEU A 163 15.78 -7.11 -7.73
CA LEU A 163 14.64 -6.23 -7.48
C LEU A 163 15.12 -4.95 -6.79
N GLY A 164 14.54 -3.83 -7.17
CA GLY A 164 14.93 -2.51 -6.69
C GLY A 164 13.78 -1.50 -6.82
N PRO A 165 14.09 -0.20 -6.85
CA PRO A 165 13.08 0.85 -6.90
C PRO A 165 12.36 0.96 -8.24
N GLU A 166 12.86 0.32 -9.29
CA GLU A 166 12.24 0.30 -10.62
C GLU A 166 11.29 -0.90 -10.76
N MET A 167 10.10 -0.68 -11.31
CA MET A 167 9.12 -1.72 -11.50
C MET A 167 9.38 -2.56 -12.75
N HIS A 168 9.47 -3.87 -12.58
CA HIS A 168 9.68 -4.86 -13.64
C HIS A 168 8.48 -5.78 -13.88
N SER A 169 7.60 -5.93 -12.90
CA SER A 169 6.39 -6.76 -13.01
C SER A 169 5.40 -6.21 -14.03
N THR A 170 4.66 -7.11 -14.67
CA THR A 170 3.63 -6.78 -15.69
C THR A 170 2.23 -7.11 -15.25
N GLY A 171 2.06 -7.72 -14.10
CA GLY A 171 0.79 -8.12 -13.52
C GLY A 171 0.93 -8.60 -12.10
N GLU A 172 -0.20 -9.07 -11.55
CA GLU A 172 -0.26 -9.60 -10.20
C GLU A 172 -1.28 -10.73 -10.12
N VAL A 173 -1.07 -11.65 -9.19
CA VAL A 173 -2.04 -12.67 -8.77
C VAL A 173 -2.35 -12.50 -7.29
N MET A 174 -3.47 -13.04 -6.84
CA MET A 174 -3.87 -12.98 -5.45
C MET A 174 -4.17 -14.36 -4.89
N GLY A 175 -3.41 -14.77 -3.87
CA GLY A 175 -3.71 -15.91 -3.02
C GLY A 175 -4.62 -15.53 -1.86
N ILE A 176 -5.47 -16.46 -1.43
CA ILE A 176 -6.43 -16.27 -0.34
C ILE A 176 -6.38 -17.50 0.56
N GLY A 177 -6.24 -17.30 1.88
CA GLY A 177 -6.18 -18.39 2.83
C GLY A 177 -6.60 -17.97 4.24
N ARG A 178 -6.81 -18.96 5.10
CA ARG A 178 -7.10 -18.76 6.53
C ARG A 178 -5.85 -18.63 7.39
N SER A 179 -4.71 -18.82 6.79
CA SER A 179 -3.39 -18.54 7.36
C SER A 179 -2.50 -17.90 6.32
N PHE A 180 -1.42 -17.25 6.76
CA PHE A 180 -0.43 -16.67 5.86
C PHE A 180 0.13 -17.74 4.91
N GLY A 181 0.54 -18.93 5.45
CA GLY A 181 1.10 -20.00 4.64
C GLY A 181 0.13 -20.57 3.60
N GLU A 182 -1.17 -20.69 3.94
CA GLU A 182 -2.20 -21.16 2.99
C GLU A 182 -2.42 -20.12 1.87
N ALA A 183 -2.38 -18.83 2.19
CA ALA A 183 -2.55 -17.78 1.19
C ALA A 183 -1.33 -17.60 0.28
N TYR A 184 -0.14 -17.98 0.77
CA TYR A 184 1.14 -17.85 0.04
C TYR A 184 1.45 -19.06 -0.85
N ALA A 185 0.91 -20.23 -0.55
CA ALA A 185 1.13 -21.45 -1.30
C ALA A 185 0.37 -21.48 -2.64
#